data_315a3f06735fef3c75f9c7eed660878d
#
_entry.id   315a3f06735fef3c75f9c7eed660878d
#
_cell.length_a   1.000
_cell.length_b   1.000
_cell.length_c   1.000
_cell.angle_alpha   90.00
_cell.angle_beta   90.00
_cell.angle_gamma   90.00
#
_symmetry.space_group_name_H-M   'P 1'
#
loop_
_entity.id
_entity.type
_entity.pdbx_description
1 polymer ?
#
loop_
_entity_poly.entity_id
_entity_poly.type
_entity_poly.pdbx_seq_one_letter_code
_entity_poly.pdbx_strand_id
1 'polypeptide(L)'
;MRRGFACIFYGAPGTGKTETVLQLAHRTGRGIMTVDVPNLRSKWVGDTEKNTKAIFERYRNYCKRADLAPILLFNEADAILCKRKEGAENSVDKMENAMQNIILQELETLDGILIATTNLTGNLDTAFERRFLYKIEFPKPTPEESKHIWHTMLPEISESQAFELAKQYAFSGGQIENIARKQIVNAVLTGNESIGMESIREACKTELFNANNTRRIGFC
;
A
#
# COMPACT_ATOMS: atom_id res chain seq x y z
N MET A 1 7.83 -29.46 5.69
CA MET A 1 6.70 -28.53 5.85
C MET A 1 7.27 -27.11 5.80
N ARG A 2 6.75 -26.20 4.98
CA ARG A 2 7.23 -24.81 4.94
C ARG A 2 6.95 -24.13 6.28
N ARG A 3 7.95 -23.47 6.86
CA ARG A 3 7.81 -22.79 8.16
C ARG A 3 7.30 -21.37 8.03
N GLY A 4 7.48 -20.75 6.85
CA GLY A 4 7.04 -19.40 6.56
C GLY A 4 5.84 -19.33 5.63
N PHE A 5 5.23 -18.16 5.53
CA PHE A 5 4.14 -17.90 4.59
C PHE A 5 4.26 -16.51 3.96
N ALA A 6 3.71 -16.38 2.75
CA ALA A 6 3.55 -15.12 2.06
C ALA A 6 2.07 -14.76 1.93
N CYS A 7 1.75 -13.49 2.13
CA CYS A 7 0.42 -12.91 2.01
C CYS A 7 0.45 -11.71 1.08
N ILE A 8 -0.59 -11.52 0.28
CA ILE A 8 -0.74 -10.33 -0.55
C ILE A 8 -2.00 -9.56 -0.14
N PHE A 9 -1.85 -8.25 0.08
CA PHE A 9 -2.92 -7.29 0.29
C PHE A 9 -3.08 -6.48 -0.99
N TYR A 10 -4.23 -6.60 -1.64
CA TYR A 10 -4.49 -5.95 -2.91
C TYR A 10 -5.79 -5.11 -2.87
N GLY A 11 -5.89 -4.11 -3.72
CA GLY A 11 -7.05 -3.22 -3.79
C GLY A 11 -6.68 -1.78 -4.13
N ALA A 12 -7.66 -0.91 -4.23
CA ALA A 12 -7.48 0.48 -4.62
C ALA A 12 -6.48 1.24 -3.70
N PRO A 13 -5.83 2.31 -4.19
CA PRO A 13 -4.99 3.17 -3.36
C PRO A 13 -5.77 3.77 -2.18
N GLY A 14 -5.10 3.92 -1.04
CA GLY A 14 -5.68 4.54 0.15
C GLY A 14 -6.72 3.70 0.90
N THR A 15 -6.80 2.39 0.65
CA THR A 15 -7.74 1.47 1.36
C THR A 15 -7.16 0.90 2.66
N GLY A 16 -5.99 1.36 3.11
CA GLY A 16 -5.43 0.96 4.41
C GLY A 16 -4.53 -0.28 4.38
N LYS A 17 -4.12 -0.79 3.21
CA LYS A 17 -3.27 -1.99 3.08
C LYS A 17 -2.00 -1.92 3.93
N THR A 18 -1.20 -0.89 3.74
CA THR A 18 0.08 -0.70 4.47
C THR A 18 -0.16 -0.46 5.95
N GLU A 19 -1.15 0.38 6.29
CA GLU A 19 -1.52 0.64 7.68
C GLU A 19 -1.93 -0.64 8.42
N THR A 20 -2.68 -1.52 7.77
CA THR A 20 -3.06 -2.82 8.36
C THR A 20 -1.83 -3.67 8.68
N VAL A 21 -0.77 -3.65 7.86
CA VAL A 21 0.49 -4.37 8.16
C VAL A 21 1.17 -3.76 9.38
N LEU A 22 1.21 -2.43 9.49
CA LEU A 22 1.79 -1.73 10.64
C LEU A 22 1.04 -2.07 11.93
N GLN A 23 -0.29 -2.03 11.89
CA GLN A 23 -1.14 -2.39 13.03
C GLN A 23 -1.00 -3.88 13.41
N LEU A 24 -0.89 -4.77 12.43
CA LEU A 24 -0.67 -6.20 12.67
C LEU A 24 0.67 -6.42 13.37
N ALA A 25 1.73 -5.76 12.94
CA ALA A 25 3.03 -5.84 13.57
C ALA A 25 3.00 -5.34 15.02
N HIS A 26 2.39 -4.16 15.24
CA HIS A 26 2.22 -3.59 16.57
C HIS A 26 1.44 -4.53 17.50
N ARG A 27 0.29 -5.05 17.06
CA ARG A 27 -0.55 -5.97 17.86
C ARG A 27 0.13 -7.30 18.18
N THR A 28 1.01 -7.77 17.31
CA THR A 28 1.73 -9.05 17.50
C THR A 28 3.11 -8.89 18.13
N GLY A 29 3.53 -7.66 18.45
CA GLY A 29 4.87 -7.36 18.97
C GLY A 29 6.00 -7.69 18.00
N ARG A 30 5.73 -7.72 16.67
CA ARG A 30 6.72 -8.06 15.65
C ARG A 30 7.36 -6.80 15.07
N GLY A 31 8.67 -6.88 14.79
CA GLY A 31 9.34 -5.87 13.98
C GLY A 31 8.89 -5.92 12.52
N ILE A 32 9.12 -4.85 11.78
CA ILE A 32 8.90 -4.77 10.33
C ILE A 32 10.20 -4.42 9.63
N MET A 33 10.50 -5.17 8.57
CA MET A 33 11.51 -4.80 7.58
C MET A 33 10.79 -4.37 6.30
N THR A 34 10.75 -3.07 6.05
CA THR A 34 10.07 -2.51 4.86
C THR A 34 11.01 -2.47 3.67
N VAL A 35 10.52 -2.94 2.54
CA VAL A 35 11.15 -2.85 1.22
C VAL A 35 10.26 -1.99 0.34
N ASP A 36 10.74 -0.81 -0.01
CA ASP A 36 10.10 0.10 -0.96
C ASP A 36 10.50 -0.32 -2.38
N VAL A 37 9.61 -1.00 -3.06
CA VAL A 37 9.86 -1.60 -4.38
C VAL A 37 10.12 -0.56 -5.47
N PRO A 38 9.39 0.57 -5.56
CA PRO A 38 9.71 1.65 -6.48
C PRO A 38 11.15 2.17 -6.35
N ASN A 39 11.63 2.35 -5.14
CA ASN A 39 13.00 2.80 -4.88
C ASN A 39 14.07 1.76 -5.24
N LEU A 40 13.73 0.47 -5.23
CA LEU A 40 14.65 -0.56 -5.68
C LEU A 40 14.95 -0.45 -7.18
N ARG A 41 13.95 -0.08 -8.00
CA ARG A 41 14.10 0.08 -9.45
C ARG A 41 15.06 1.20 -9.82
N SER A 42 14.98 2.33 -9.13
CA SER A 42 15.74 3.53 -9.49
C SER A 42 17.22 3.46 -9.11
N LYS A 43 17.58 2.70 -8.09
CA LYS A 43 18.94 2.68 -7.53
C LYS A 43 19.82 1.53 -8.05
N TRP A 44 19.28 0.54 -8.75
CA TRP A 44 19.96 -0.74 -8.94
C TRP A 44 20.18 -1.15 -10.39
N VAL A 45 20.50 -0.20 -11.25
CA VAL A 45 20.95 -0.49 -12.62
C VAL A 45 22.33 -1.17 -12.52
N GLY A 46 22.38 -2.47 -12.80
CA GLY A 46 23.62 -3.28 -12.87
C GLY A 46 23.73 -4.43 -11.86
N ASP A 47 23.22 -4.30 -10.61
CA ASP A 47 23.38 -5.29 -9.53
C ASP A 47 22.04 -5.78 -8.93
N THR A 48 20.97 -5.73 -9.69
CA THR A 48 19.60 -6.01 -9.21
C THR A 48 19.47 -7.39 -8.56
N GLU A 49 20.07 -8.42 -9.15
CA GLU A 49 20.01 -9.78 -8.63
C GLU A 49 20.69 -9.90 -7.27
N LYS A 50 21.90 -9.38 -7.13
CA LYS A 50 22.67 -9.39 -5.91
C LYS A 50 21.95 -8.66 -4.78
N ASN A 51 21.40 -7.51 -5.11
CA ASN A 51 20.71 -6.64 -4.16
C ASN A 51 19.38 -7.26 -3.71
N THR A 52 18.64 -7.91 -4.62
CA THR A 52 17.40 -8.63 -4.26
C THR A 52 17.71 -9.80 -3.31
N LYS A 53 18.73 -10.59 -3.58
CA LYS A 53 19.18 -11.65 -2.66
C LYS A 53 19.61 -11.11 -1.30
N ALA A 54 20.32 -9.98 -1.27
CA ALA A 54 20.78 -9.35 -0.04
C ALA A 54 19.62 -8.91 0.88
N ILE A 55 18.44 -8.54 0.33
CA ILE A 55 17.23 -8.26 1.13
C ILE A 55 16.81 -9.50 1.92
N PHE A 56 16.69 -10.65 1.24
CA PHE A 56 16.27 -11.89 1.89
C PHE A 56 17.32 -12.41 2.87
N GLU A 57 18.61 -12.24 2.58
CA GLU A 57 19.69 -12.55 3.52
C GLU A 57 19.62 -11.70 4.79
N ARG A 58 19.41 -10.39 4.65
CA ARG A 58 19.19 -9.50 5.80
C ARG A 58 17.96 -9.94 6.60
N TYR A 59 16.86 -10.24 5.93
CA TYR A 59 15.64 -10.70 6.58
C TYR A 59 15.87 -11.99 7.36
N ARG A 60 16.53 -12.99 6.77
CA ARG A 60 16.92 -14.24 7.46
C ARG A 60 17.78 -13.96 8.70
N ASN A 61 18.70 -13.00 8.61
CA ASN A 61 19.53 -12.63 9.74
C ASN A 61 18.73 -11.93 10.86
N TYR A 62 17.73 -11.14 10.51
CA TYR A 62 16.81 -10.58 11.50
C TYR A 62 15.95 -11.67 12.17
N CYS A 63 15.41 -12.60 11.41
CA CYS A 63 14.64 -13.73 11.95
C CYS A 63 15.44 -14.57 12.97
N LYS A 64 16.74 -14.75 12.74
CA LYS A 64 17.61 -15.49 13.66
C LYS A 64 17.89 -14.79 14.99
N ARG A 65 17.76 -13.45 15.02
CA ARG A 65 18.08 -12.62 16.19
C ARG A 65 16.86 -12.18 16.98
N ALA A 66 15.67 -12.30 16.39
CA ALA A 66 14.43 -11.86 17.00
C ALA A 66 13.70 -13.05 17.65
N ASP A 67 13.10 -12.82 18.81
CA ASP A 67 12.25 -13.81 19.49
C ASP A 67 11.03 -14.17 18.65
N LEU A 68 10.48 -13.18 17.94
CA LEU A 68 9.39 -13.32 17.00
C LEU A 68 9.83 -12.92 15.61
N ALA A 69 9.65 -13.78 14.61
CA ALA A 69 10.00 -13.46 13.23
C ALA A 69 9.37 -12.12 12.80
N PRO A 70 10.16 -11.13 12.34
CA PRO A 70 9.63 -9.86 11.86
C PRO A 70 8.80 -10.05 10.60
N ILE A 71 7.99 -9.06 10.23
CA ILE A 71 7.28 -9.03 8.96
C ILE A 71 8.18 -8.40 7.89
N LEU A 72 8.43 -9.11 6.80
CA LEU A 72 9.02 -8.54 5.59
C LEU A 72 7.90 -7.92 4.76
N LEU A 73 7.84 -6.59 4.73
CA LEU A 73 6.83 -5.84 3.99
C LEU A 73 7.40 -5.39 2.64
N PHE A 74 6.85 -5.91 1.54
CA PHE A 74 7.05 -5.38 0.20
C PHE A 74 5.95 -4.37 -0.10
N ASN A 75 6.28 -3.10 0.07
CA ASN A 75 5.33 -2.02 -0.15
C ASN A 75 5.31 -1.60 -1.63
N GLU A 76 4.09 -1.40 -2.18
CA GLU A 76 3.87 -1.03 -3.58
C GLU A 76 4.54 -2.00 -4.57
N ALA A 77 4.32 -3.28 -4.37
CA ALA A 77 4.96 -4.35 -5.14
C ALA A 77 4.41 -4.52 -6.57
N ASP A 78 3.69 -3.53 -7.10
CA ASP A 78 3.01 -3.57 -8.40
C ASP A 78 3.98 -3.99 -9.53
N ALA A 79 5.15 -3.38 -9.58
CA ALA A 79 6.15 -3.63 -10.62
C ALA A 79 6.73 -5.07 -10.57
N ILE A 80 6.73 -5.69 -9.39
CA ILE A 80 7.26 -7.05 -9.22
C ILE A 80 6.17 -8.10 -9.45
N LEU A 81 4.93 -7.78 -9.08
CA LEU A 81 3.84 -8.75 -9.08
C LEU A 81 3.06 -8.79 -10.39
N CYS A 82 3.26 -7.82 -11.29
CA CYS A 82 2.60 -7.80 -12.60
C CYS A 82 3.07 -8.96 -13.49
N LYS A 83 2.22 -9.32 -14.46
CA LYS A 83 2.57 -10.30 -15.49
C LYS A 83 3.85 -9.91 -16.20
N ARG A 84 4.69 -10.89 -16.49
CA ARG A 84 5.92 -10.72 -17.23
C ARG A 84 5.65 -10.19 -18.63
N LYS A 85 6.52 -9.32 -19.08
CA LYS A 85 6.47 -8.83 -20.45
C LYS A 85 7.17 -9.84 -21.34
N GLU A 86 6.41 -10.48 -22.23
CA GLU A 86 6.95 -11.36 -23.28
C GLU A 86 7.72 -10.51 -24.29
N GLY A 87 8.88 -10.99 -24.75
CA GLY A 87 9.71 -10.25 -25.71
C GLY A 87 10.44 -9.04 -25.11
N ALA A 88 10.83 -9.12 -23.82
CA ALA A 88 11.56 -8.05 -23.14
C ALA A 88 12.85 -7.68 -23.92
N GLU A 89 12.76 -6.65 -24.75
CA GLU A 89 13.91 -6.11 -25.51
C GLU A 89 14.69 -5.08 -24.68
N ASN A 90 13.99 -4.37 -23.79
CA ASN A 90 14.57 -3.32 -22.98
C ASN A 90 15.31 -3.87 -21.74
N SER A 91 16.40 -3.23 -21.36
CA SER A 91 17.20 -3.59 -20.18
C SER A 91 16.38 -3.55 -18.88
N VAL A 92 15.40 -2.66 -18.78
CA VAL A 92 14.50 -2.52 -17.62
C VAL A 92 13.60 -3.74 -17.48
N ASP A 93 12.98 -4.21 -18.56
CA ASP A 93 12.09 -5.37 -18.55
C ASP A 93 12.86 -6.66 -18.20
N LYS A 94 14.09 -6.81 -18.70
CA LYS A 94 14.99 -7.92 -18.34
C LYS A 94 15.33 -7.90 -16.85
N MET A 95 15.60 -6.72 -16.31
CA MET A 95 15.89 -6.53 -14.89
C MET A 95 14.68 -6.86 -14.01
N GLU A 96 13.49 -6.41 -14.38
CA GLU A 96 12.24 -6.74 -13.67
C GLU A 96 11.98 -8.25 -13.67
N ASN A 97 12.11 -8.91 -14.81
CA ASN A 97 11.95 -10.36 -14.92
C ASN A 97 12.99 -11.13 -14.07
N ALA A 98 14.24 -10.67 -14.02
CA ALA A 98 15.28 -11.26 -13.18
C ALA A 98 14.95 -11.12 -11.70
N MET A 99 14.50 -9.93 -11.27
CA MET A 99 14.05 -9.67 -9.89
C MET A 99 12.87 -10.58 -9.51
N GLN A 100 11.87 -10.70 -10.37
CA GLN A 100 10.72 -11.58 -10.16
C GLN A 100 11.16 -13.03 -9.95
N ASN A 101 12.09 -13.54 -10.77
CA ASN A 101 12.60 -14.91 -10.65
C ASN A 101 13.26 -15.16 -9.30
N ILE A 102 14.08 -14.21 -8.82
CA ILE A 102 14.74 -14.33 -7.52
C ILE A 102 13.71 -14.33 -6.40
N ILE A 103 12.76 -13.39 -6.42
CA ILE A 103 11.72 -13.31 -5.40
C ILE A 103 10.88 -14.59 -5.37
N LEU A 104 10.53 -15.16 -6.53
CA LEU A 104 9.83 -16.43 -6.62
C LEU A 104 10.61 -17.57 -5.99
N GLN A 105 11.93 -17.62 -6.23
CA GLN A 105 12.83 -18.62 -5.63
C GLN A 105 12.92 -18.45 -4.11
N GLU A 106 13.08 -17.22 -3.64
CA GLU A 106 13.16 -16.91 -2.21
C GLU A 106 11.85 -17.20 -1.47
N LEU A 107 10.69 -17.00 -2.12
CA LEU A 107 9.38 -17.36 -1.57
C LEU A 107 9.22 -18.88 -1.38
N GLU A 108 9.89 -19.70 -2.16
CA GLU A 108 9.85 -21.17 -1.99
C GLU A 108 10.53 -21.65 -0.71
N THR A 109 11.57 -20.95 -0.30
CA THR A 109 12.40 -21.28 0.87
C THR A 109 12.20 -20.35 2.04
N LEU A 110 11.17 -19.49 1.97
CA LEU A 110 10.89 -18.51 3.01
C LEU A 110 10.65 -19.18 4.37
N ASP A 111 11.42 -18.76 5.37
CA ASP A 111 11.23 -19.12 6.78
C ASP A 111 10.91 -17.84 7.57
N GLY A 112 9.66 -17.41 7.49
CA GLY A 112 9.20 -16.17 8.10
C GLY A 112 7.90 -15.67 7.48
N ILE A 113 7.61 -14.38 7.63
CA ILE A 113 6.37 -13.73 7.21
C ILE A 113 6.71 -12.70 6.15
N LEU A 114 6.16 -12.86 4.94
CA LEU A 114 6.21 -11.83 3.91
C LEU A 114 4.80 -11.34 3.64
N ILE A 115 4.62 -10.02 3.64
CA ILE A 115 3.39 -9.36 3.22
C ILE A 115 3.73 -8.41 2.08
N ALA A 116 3.07 -8.57 0.94
CA ALA A 116 3.18 -7.65 -0.18
C ALA A 116 1.92 -6.79 -0.27
N THR A 117 2.06 -5.50 -0.47
CA THR A 117 0.92 -4.61 -0.80
C THR A 117 0.97 -4.23 -2.28
N THR A 118 -0.18 -4.19 -2.94
CA THR A 118 -0.29 -3.83 -4.35
C THR A 118 -1.61 -3.15 -4.66
N ASN A 119 -1.61 -2.28 -5.67
CA ASN A 119 -2.83 -1.69 -6.21
C ASN A 119 -3.38 -2.48 -7.41
N LEU A 120 -2.69 -3.55 -7.83
CA LEU A 120 -3.14 -4.43 -8.91
C LEU A 120 -4.36 -5.26 -8.47
N THR A 121 -5.45 -5.17 -9.21
CA THR A 121 -6.69 -5.90 -8.94
C THR A 121 -6.96 -7.07 -9.91
N GLY A 122 -6.11 -7.28 -10.92
CA GLY A 122 -6.40 -8.33 -11.91
C GLY A 122 -5.24 -8.80 -12.78
N ASN A 123 -4.04 -8.23 -12.66
CA ASN A 123 -2.88 -8.54 -13.50
C ASN A 123 -1.72 -9.19 -12.74
N LEU A 124 -2.02 -9.95 -11.69
CA LEU A 124 -1.02 -10.68 -10.94
C LEU A 124 -0.43 -11.82 -11.80
N ASP A 125 0.89 -11.99 -11.77
CA ASP A 125 1.54 -13.12 -12.41
C ASP A 125 1.14 -14.43 -11.72
N THR A 126 0.75 -15.44 -12.50
CA THR A 126 0.26 -16.73 -12.01
C THR A 126 1.28 -17.49 -11.15
N ALA A 127 2.58 -17.24 -11.37
CA ALA A 127 3.63 -17.84 -10.55
C ALA A 127 3.63 -17.28 -9.12
N PHE A 128 3.34 -15.98 -8.97
CA PHE A 128 3.13 -15.37 -7.65
C PHE A 128 1.84 -15.82 -7.01
N GLU A 129 0.76 -15.93 -7.79
CA GLU A 129 -0.54 -16.40 -7.28
C GLU A 129 -0.46 -17.73 -6.52
N ARG A 130 0.38 -18.64 -6.98
CA ARG A 130 0.54 -19.97 -6.38
C ARG A 130 1.41 -19.96 -5.12
N ARG A 131 2.17 -18.90 -4.89
CA ARG A 131 3.12 -18.79 -3.77
C ARG A 131 2.56 -18.01 -2.59
N PHE A 132 1.64 -17.10 -2.85
CA PHE A 132 0.91 -16.40 -1.79
C PHE A 132 -0.17 -17.29 -1.20
N LEU A 133 -0.01 -17.63 0.08
CA LEU A 133 -0.95 -18.46 0.82
C LEU A 133 -2.30 -17.73 1.04
N TYR A 134 -2.23 -16.45 1.33
CA TYR A 134 -3.41 -15.61 1.53
C TYR A 134 -3.41 -14.44 0.55
N LYS A 135 -4.57 -14.20 -0.06
CA LYS A 135 -4.85 -13.07 -0.94
C LYS A 135 -6.02 -12.30 -0.33
N ILE A 136 -5.72 -11.15 0.24
CA ILE A 136 -6.70 -10.36 0.99
C ILE A 136 -7.02 -9.10 0.19
N GLU A 137 -8.28 -8.98 -0.20
CA GLU A 137 -8.78 -7.79 -0.88
C GLU A 137 -9.07 -6.68 0.13
N PHE A 138 -8.70 -5.47 -0.23
CA PHE A 138 -9.02 -4.24 0.48
C PHE A 138 -9.95 -3.41 -0.40
N PRO A 139 -11.26 -3.63 -0.31
CA PRO A 139 -12.23 -2.83 -1.05
C PRO A 139 -12.25 -1.39 -0.53
N LYS A 140 -12.88 -0.50 -1.26
CA LYS A 140 -13.23 0.81 -0.71
C LYS A 140 -14.18 0.63 0.47
N PRO A 141 -14.10 1.49 1.48
CA PRO A 141 -14.96 1.38 2.65
C PRO A 141 -16.43 1.57 2.28
N THR A 142 -17.30 0.84 2.95
CA THR A 142 -18.75 1.03 2.90
C THR A 142 -19.14 2.39 3.50
N PRO A 143 -20.34 2.92 3.26
CA PRO A 143 -20.78 4.18 3.89
C PRO A 143 -20.71 4.17 5.42
N GLU A 144 -20.97 3.03 6.06
CA GLU A 144 -20.87 2.90 7.52
C GLU A 144 -19.40 2.96 7.99
N GLU A 145 -18.50 2.27 7.30
CA GLU A 145 -17.07 2.31 7.59
C GLU A 145 -16.50 3.72 7.31
N SER A 146 -16.90 4.34 6.19
CA SER A 146 -16.51 5.71 5.84
C SER A 146 -16.97 6.72 6.88
N LYS A 147 -18.18 6.58 7.43
CA LYS A 147 -18.68 7.39 8.55
C LYS A 147 -17.71 7.34 9.74
N HIS A 148 -17.26 6.16 10.11
CA HIS A 148 -16.31 6.01 11.22
C HIS A 148 -14.96 6.65 10.90
N ILE A 149 -14.47 6.52 9.67
CA ILE A 149 -13.22 7.16 9.25
C ILE A 149 -13.37 8.69 9.31
N TRP A 150 -14.45 9.26 8.76
CA TRP A 150 -14.72 10.70 8.83
C TRP A 150 -14.73 11.22 10.26
N HIS A 151 -15.47 10.55 11.16
CA HIS A 151 -15.58 10.97 12.55
C HIS A 151 -14.27 10.83 13.33
N THR A 152 -13.46 9.81 13.00
CA THR A 152 -12.13 9.64 13.60
C THR A 152 -11.17 10.73 13.15
N MET A 153 -11.20 11.11 11.86
CA MET A 153 -10.29 12.11 11.29
C MET A 153 -10.70 13.56 11.60
N LEU A 154 -12.00 13.81 11.77
CA LEU A 154 -12.59 15.10 12.10
C LEU A 154 -13.60 14.92 13.24
N PRO A 155 -13.14 14.85 14.51
CA PRO A 155 -14.03 14.64 15.67
C PRO A 155 -15.04 15.79 15.89
N GLU A 156 -14.82 16.95 15.27
CA GLU A 156 -15.67 18.13 15.37
C GLU A 156 -16.99 17.99 14.60
N ILE A 157 -17.06 17.11 13.59
CA ILE A 157 -18.29 16.86 12.85
C ILE A 157 -19.17 15.85 13.58
N SER A 158 -20.49 16.05 13.53
CA SER A 158 -21.43 15.10 14.10
C SER A 158 -21.46 13.77 13.31
N GLU A 159 -21.90 12.69 13.94
CA GLU A 159 -22.07 11.40 13.27
C GLU A 159 -23.04 11.48 12.06
N SER A 160 -24.06 12.31 12.14
CA SER A 160 -25.01 12.54 11.03
C SER A 160 -24.33 13.21 9.84
N GLN A 161 -23.49 14.22 10.09
CA GLN A 161 -22.70 14.90 9.07
C GLN A 161 -21.67 13.97 8.43
N ALA A 162 -20.97 13.16 9.25
CA ALA A 162 -20.03 12.15 8.76
C ALA A 162 -20.73 11.13 7.85
N PHE A 163 -21.93 10.70 8.22
CA PHE A 163 -22.70 9.76 7.41
C PHE A 163 -23.24 10.37 6.11
N GLU A 164 -23.63 11.64 6.14
CA GLU A 164 -24.01 12.36 4.93
C GLU A 164 -22.85 12.43 3.92
N LEU A 165 -21.64 12.80 4.39
CA LEU A 165 -20.43 12.82 3.56
C LEU A 165 -20.13 11.42 3.01
N ALA A 166 -20.22 10.37 3.84
CA ALA A 166 -19.96 9.01 3.46
C ALA A 166 -20.94 8.50 2.38
N LYS A 167 -22.19 8.89 2.42
CA LYS A 167 -23.18 8.56 1.38
C LYS A 167 -22.98 9.34 0.08
N GLN A 168 -22.58 10.60 0.20
CA GLN A 168 -22.39 11.46 -0.95
C GLN A 168 -21.10 11.17 -1.72
N TYR A 169 -20.04 10.76 -1.01
CA TYR A 169 -18.71 10.58 -1.57
C TYR A 169 -18.16 9.20 -1.26
N ALA A 170 -17.99 8.37 -2.29
CA ALA A 170 -17.38 7.03 -2.17
C ALA A 170 -15.84 7.14 -2.15
N PHE A 171 -15.28 7.81 -1.14
CA PHE A 171 -13.84 7.97 -0.97
C PHE A 171 -13.19 6.75 -0.34
N SER A 172 -11.89 6.56 -0.63
CA SER A 172 -11.03 5.68 0.15
C SER A 172 -10.63 6.35 1.47
N GLY A 173 -10.16 5.56 2.44
CA GLY A 173 -9.66 6.10 3.71
C GLY A 173 -8.57 7.15 3.53
N GLY A 174 -7.64 6.94 2.60
CA GLY A 174 -6.57 7.91 2.29
C GLY A 174 -7.09 9.22 1.68
N GLN A 175 -8.17 9.18 0.89
CA GLN A 175 -8.80 10.41 0.38
C GLN A 175 -9.48 11.19 1.51
N ILE A 176 -10.17 10.48 2.42
CA ILE A 176 -10.77 11.11 3.62
C ILE A 176 -9.68 11.75 4.48
N GLU A 177 -8.59 11.04 4.72
CA GLU A 177 -7.44 11.56 5.47
C GLU A 177 -6.85 12.82 4.84
N ASN A 178 -6.66 12.83 3.52
CA ASN A 178 -6.15 14.00 2.78
C ASN A 178 -7.06 15.21 2.94
N ILE A 179 -8.38 15.02 2.86
CA ILE A 179 -9.36 16.07 3.03
C ILE A 179 -9.30 16.60 4.47
N ALA A 180 -9.34 15.72 5.45
CA ALA A 180 -9.28 16.08 6.86
C ALA A 180 -8.00 16.86 7.19
N ARG A 181 -6.84 16.37 6.71
CA ARG A 181 -5.55 17.04 6.90
C ARG A 181 -5.53 18.45 6.28
N LYS A 182 -6.09 18.62 5.08
CA LYS A 182 -6.23 19.96 4.45
C LYS A 182 -7.08 20.89 5.30
N GLN A 183 -8.19 20.40 5.87
CA GLN A 183 -9.07 21.21 6.74
C GLN A 183 -8.35 21.64 8.02
N ILE A 184 -7.65 20.73 8.68
CA ILE A 184 -6.88 21.02 9.89
C ILE A 184 -5.78 22.06 9.60
N VAL A 185 -5.03 21.90 8.51
CA VAL A 185 -4.00 22.87 8.11
C VAL A 185 -4.62 24.24 7.81
N ASN A 186 -5.75 24.31 7.11
CA ASN A 186 -6.44 25.56 6.82
C ASN A 186 -6.94 26.23 8.10
N ALA A 187 -7.52 25.48 9.05
CA ALA A 187 -7.96 26.00 10.34
C ALA A 187 -6.79 26.66 11.11
N VAL A 188 -5.64 26.00 11.14
CA VAL A 188 -4.42 26.55 11.78
C VAL A 188 -3.94 27.82 11.08
N LEU A 189 -3.91 27.85 9.75
CA LEU A 189 -3.42 29.00 8.97
C LEU A 189 -4.34 30.21 9.05
N THR A 190 -5.66 30.00 9.15
CA THR A 190 -6.65 31.06 9.20
C THR A 190 -7.02 31.50 10.62
N GLY A 191 -6.51 30.76 11.65
CA GLY A 191 -6.88 31.03 13.04
C GLY A 191 -8.34 30.66 13.36
N ASN A 192 -9.03 29.93 12.50
CA ASN A 192 -10.40 29.49 12.73
C ASN A 192 -10.43 28.27 13.63
N GLU A 193 -11.10 28.35 14.76
CA GLU A 193 -11.23 27.25 15.72
C GLU A 193 -12.23 26.15 15.27
N SER A 194 -13.04 26.39 14.24
CA SER A 194 -14.06 25.45 13.78
C SER A 194 -13.96 25.15 12.29
N ILE A 195 -14.05 23.87 11.95
CA ILE A 195 -14.08 23.38 10.57
C ILE A 195 -15.54 23.36 10.08
N GLY A 196 -15.87 24.25 9.13
CA GLY A 196 -17.22 24.36 8.57
C GLY A 196 -17.52 23.25 7.56
N MET A 197 -18.76 22.72 7.57
CA MET A 197 -19.22 21.68 6.62
C MET A 197 -19.11 22.12 5.15
N GLU A 198 -19.27 23.40 4.86
CA GLU A 198 -19.15 23.95 3.50
C GLU A 198 -17.71 23.83 2.97
N SER A 199 -16.73 24.15 3.80
CA SER A 199 -15.30 23.99 3.49
C SER A 199 -14.93 22.51 3.24
N ILE A 200 -15.50 21.58 4.03
CA ILE A 200 -15.30 20.14 3.82
C ILE A 200 -15.89 19.72 2.47
N ARG A 201 -17.09 20.15 2.12
CA ARG A 201 -17.72 19.82 0.84
C ARG A 201 -16.96 20.38 -0.36
N GLU A 202 -16.39 21.58 -0.26
CA GLU A 202 -15.51 22.14 -1.30
C GLU A 202 -14.24 21.32 -1.46
N ALA A 203 -13.61 20.91 -0.36
CA ALA A 203 -12.45 20.05 -0.40
C ALA A 203 -12.79 18.68 -1.00
N CYS A 204 -13.96 18.11 -0.72
CA CYS A 204 -14.44 16.88 -1.34
C CYS A 204 -14.59 17.02 -2.87
N LYS A 205 -15.18 18.13 -3.34
CA LYS A 205 -15.28 18.41 -4.79
C LYS A 205 -13.92 18.51 -5.45
N THR A 206 -12.98 19.19 -4.81
CA THR A 206 -11.60 19.32 -5.28
C THR A 206 -10.90 17.97 -5.36
N GLU A 207 -11.10 17.10 -4.37
CA GLU A 207 -10.51 15.76 -4.34
C GLU A 207 -11.06 14.87 -5.46
N LEU A 208 -12.37 14.94 -5.75
CA LEU A 208 -12.98 14.26 -6.90
C LEU A 208 -12.43 14.76 -8.23
N PHE A 209 -12.26 16.08 -8.38
CA PHE A 209 -11.71 16.68 -9.60
C PHE A 209 -10.26 16.21 -9.85
N ASN A 210 -9.44 16.18 -8.80
CA ASN A 210 -8.06 15.73 -8.88
C ASN A 210 -7.99 14.24 -9.20
N ALA A 211 -8.85 13.40 -8.61
CA ALA A 211 -8.92 11.97 -8.90
C ALA A 211 -9.29 11.68 -10.37
N ASN A 212 -10.11 12.53 -10.97
CA ASN A 212 -10.51 12.40 -12.39
C ASN A 212 -9.48 12.99 -13.36
N ASN A 213 -8.65 13.96 -12.93
CA ASN A 213 -7.65 14.66 -13.74
C ASN A 213 -6.23 14.11 -13.62
N THR A 214 -5.96 13.06 -12.86
CA THR A 214 -4.67 12.36 -12.84
C THR A 214 -4.33 11.67 -14.18
N ARG A 215 -5.10 11.95 -15.25
CA ARG A 215 -4.76 11.62 -16.62
C ARG A 215 -3.98 12.80 -17.24
N ARG A 216 -2.65 12.60 -17.35
CA ARG A 216 -1.74 13.36 -18.19
C ARG A 216 -1.33 14.77 -17.71
N ILE A 217 -0.30 14.81 -16.90
CA ILE A 217 0.76 15.79 -17.14
C ILE A 217 1.91 15.00 -17.78
N GLY A 218 1.87 14.88 -19.11
CA GLY A 218 3.02 14.51 -19.92
C GLY A 218 3.66 15.82 -20.35
N PHE A 219 4.88 16.05 -19.93
CA PHE A 219 5.73 17.00 -20.64
C PHE A 219 6.06 16.37 -21.99
N CYS A 220 5.74 17.09 -23.08
CA CYS A 220 6.22 16.80 -24.44
C CYS A 220 7.71 17.06 -24.53
#